data_f2a23d5268c7b03d57092ca2c58c4849
#
_entry.id   f2a23d5268c7b03d57092ca2c58c4849
#
_cell.length_a   1.000
_cell.length_b   1.000
_cell.length_c   1.000
_cell.angle_alpha   90.00
_cell.angle_beta   90.00
_cell.angle_gamma   90.00
#
_symmetry.space_group_name_H-M   'P 1'
#
loop_
_entity.id
_entity.type
_entity.pdbx_description
1 polymer ?
#
loop_
_entity_poly.entity_id
_entity_poly.type
_entity_poly.pdbx_seq_one_letter_code
_entity_poly.pdbx_strand_id
1 'polypeptide(L)'
;LFAAGVFPGLLLASLFIIYVFVFALVRPAAVGIRTGTDAPTEPAAEDASEDDEEEVSTVQFLISLTGIIIVIVAVLGGIWFGIFTPTEGAGAGALIGLALGIIKGMRLKDIIESILSVGRTSAPILLLLVTAALYSRTLAMTGLANAIEGVFLNSGMEPWMIITVMVLIWFALGMIIDSISIMLLTAAIFAPIAIKIGYDPIAFAIIGIIAIEAGLLTPPFGLLVYTVKSSIQEFDPDMNVMTIFKSSTPYWIIMLMAMVVIINFPEIATYLPNLLF
;
A
#
# COMPACT_ATOMS: atom_id res chain seq x y z
N LEU A 1 5.69 -13.49 -1.47
CA LEU A 1 5.56 -12.03 -1.57
C LEU A 1 5.43 -11.33 -0.20
N PHE A 2 4.64 -11.81 0.76
CA PHE A 2 4.56 -11.17 2.10
C PHE A 2 5.92 -11.10 2.78
N ALA A 3 6.68 -12.19 2.82
CA ALA A 3 8.03 -12.21 3.36
C ALA A 3 8.98 -11.27 2.58
N ALA A 4 8.81 -11.19 1.26
CA ALA A 4 9.60 -10.32 0.39
C ALA A 4 9.39 -8.83 0.69
N GLY A 5 8.20 -8.45 1.16
CA GLY A 5 7.87 -7.06 1.49
C GLY A 5 8.45 -6.56 2.82
N VAL A 6 8.95 -7.45 3.69
CA VAL A 6 9.39 -7.06 5.04
C VAL A 6 10.58 -6.11 5.01
N PHE A 7 11.69 -6.49 4.36
CA PHE A 7 12.87 -5.63 4.31
C PHE A 7 12.67 -4.35 3.46
N PRO A 8 12.05 -4.41 2.27
CA PRO A 8 11.65 -3.19 1.54
C PRO A 8 10.75 -2.27 2.36
N GLY A 9 9.77 -2.85 3.09
CA GLY A 9 8.89 -2.09 3.98
C GLY A 9 9.63 -1.43 5.14
N LEU A 10 10.56 -2.14 5.79
CA LEU A 10 11.41 -1.58 6.84
C LEU A 10 12.35 -0.49 6.31
N LEU A 11 12.89 -0.67 5.10
CA LEU A 11 13.70 0.35 4.42
C LEU A 11 12.88 1.63 4.22
N LEU A 12 11.69 1.52 3.64
CA LEU A 12 10.79 2.67 3.42
C LEU A 12 10.38 3.33 4.73
N ALA A 13 9.96 2.54 5.72
CA ALA A 13 9.59 3.06 7.03
C ALA A 13 10.74 3.83 7.68
N SER A 14 11.96 3.29 7.63
CA SER A 14 13.16 3.95 8.17
C SER A 14 13.45 5.27 7.46
N LEU A 15 13.36 5.29 6.12
CA LEU A 15 13.57 6.50 5.33
C LEU A 15 12.49 7.57 5.63
N PHE A 16 11.23 7.17 5.78
CA PHE A 16 10.16 8.08 6.14
C PHE A 16 10.33 8.64 7.56
N ILE A 17 10.70 7.80 8.53
CA ILE A 17 10.99 8.24 9.90
C ILE A 17 12.15 9.25 9.91
N ILE A 18 13.23 8.96 9.21
CA ILE A 18 14.37 9.87 9.09
C ILE A 18 13.95 11.20 8.47
N TYR A 19 13.17 11.14 7.38
CA TYR A 19 12.66 12.34 6.71
C TYR A 19 11.81 13.19 7.66
N VAL A 20 10.82 12.59 8.34
CA VAL A 20 9.92 13.29 9.27
C VAL A 20 10.71 13.88 10.43
N PHE A 21 11.66 13.14 10.99
CA PHE A 21 12.52 13.61 12.09
C PHE A 21 13.38 14.79 11.66
N VAL A 22 14.05 14.69 10.51
CA VAL A 22 14.88 15.77 9.97
C VAL A 22 14.01 17.00 9.64
N PHE A 23 12.84 16.79 9.05
CA PHE A 23 11.90 17.87 8.73
C PHE A 23 11.41 18.57 9.99
N ALA A 24 11.10 17.82 11.06
CA ALA A 24 10.69 18.38 12.36
C ALA A 24 11.81 19.23 13.02
N LEU A 25 13.08 18.79 12.88
CA LEU A 25 14.23 19.57 13.38
C LEU A 25 14.45 20.85 12.58
N VAL A 26 14.30 20.80 11.25
CA VAL A 26 14.58 21.94 10.37
C VAL A 26 13.43 22.95 10.34
N ARG A 27 12.19 22.46 10.48
CA ARG A 27 10.97 23.30 10.43
C ARG A 27 10.00 22.96 11.57
N PRO A 28 10.37 23.20 12.83
CA PRO A 28 9.56 22.84 13.99
C PRO A 28 8.16 23.47 13.97
N ALA A 29 8.02 24.68 13.46
CA ALA A 29 6.72 25.35 13.32
C ALA A 29 5.78 24.65 12.31
N ALA A 30 6.31 23.94 11.31
CA ALA A 30 5.48 23.24 10.32
C ALA A 30 4.91 21.92 10.85
N VAL A 31 5.45 21.39 11.96
CA VAL A 31 4.96 20.20 12.66
C VAL A 31 4.24 20.53 13.96
N GLY A 32 3.80 21.78 14.13
CA GLY A 32 3.03 22.21 15.30
C GLY A 32 3.85 22.39 16.59
N ILE A 33 5.17 22.26 16.53
CA ILE A 33 6.04 22.56 17.67
C ILE A 33 6.20 24.06 17.76
N ARG A 34 5.48 24.70 18.67
CA ARG A 34 5.62 26.14 18.98
C ARG A 34 6.94 26.36 19.71
N THR A 35 7.91 26.94 19.03
CA THR A 35 9.16 27.42 19.64
C THR A 35 8.97 28.87 20.08
N GLY A 36 8.61 29.05 21.36
CA GLY A 36 8.89 30.26 22.14
C GLY A 36 8.08 31.53 21.85
N THR A 37 7.54 32.14 22.91
CA THR A 37 7.17 33.54 23.17
C THR A 37 5.93 34.18 22.56
N ASP A 38 5.23 33.54 21.64
CA ASP A 38 3.89 34.03 21.24
C ASP A 38 2.81 33.08 21.74
N ALA A 39 2.65 32.97 23.04
CA ALA A 39 1.46 32.39 23.63
C ALA A 39 0.34 33.46 23.47
N PRO A 40 -0.70 33.22 22.67
CA PRO A 40 -1.92 33.94 22.82
C PRO A 40 -2.48 33.60 24.20
N THR A 41 -2.71 34.63 25.02
CA THR A 41 -3.37 34.57 26.32
C THR A 41 -4.87 34.35 26.13
N GLU A 42 -5.26 33.27 25.45
CA GLU A 42 -6.64 32.80 25.48
C GLU A 42 -6.64 31.29 25.37
N PRO A 43 -7.31 30.61 26.28
CA PRO A 43 -7.51 29.17 26.21
C PRO A 43 -8.52 28.87 25.09
N ALA A 44 -8.03 28.54 23.88
CA ALA A 44 -8.85 27.91 22.87
C ALA A 44 -9.10 26.43 23.25
N ALA A 45 -9.64 26.22 24.43
CA ALA A 45 -9.95 24.91 25.02
C ALA A 45 -11.31 24.90 25.71
N GLU A 46 -12.21 25.84 25.38
CA GLU A 46 -13.55 25.86 26.02
C GLU A 46 -14.73 25.76 25.04
N ASP A 47 -14.50 25.49 23.73
CA ASP A 47 -15.59 25.24 22.79
C ASP A 47 -15.35 23.96 21.93
N ALA A 48 -14.55 23.02 22.38
CA ALA A 48 -14.79 21.64 22.03
C ALA A 48 -16.00 21.22 22.86
N SER A 49 -17.18 21.28 22.27
CA SER A 49 -18.41 20.69 22.79
C SER A 49 -18.07 19.35 23.42
N GLU A 50 -18.50 19.18 24.67
CA GLU A 50 -18.61 17.91 25.39
C GLU A 50 -19.62 16.99 24.65
N ASP A 51 -19.44 16.79 23.35
CA ASP A 51 -20.13 15.80 22.58
C ASP A 51 -19.30 14.50 22.63
N ASP A 52 -19.63 13.67 23.64
CA ASP A 52 -19.44 12.22 23.70
C ASP A 52 -18.06 11.70 23.18
N GLU A 53 -16.94 12.24 23.67
CA GLU A 53 -15.74 11.42 23.79
C GLU A 53 -16.08 10.33 24.84
N GLU A 54 -16.67 9.20 24.38
CA GLU A 54 -16.63 7.97 25.16
C GLU A 54 -15.17 7.79 25.56
N GLU A 55 -14.86 8.06 26.84
CA GLU A 55 -13.56 7.73 27.42
C GLU A 55 -13.34 6.24 27.17
N VAL A 56 -12.64 5.93 26.07
CA VAL A 56 -12.29 4.53 25.76
C VAL A 56 -11.44 4.06 26.92
N SER A 57 -12.07 3.35 27.85
CA SER A 57 -11.40 2.80 29.02
C SER A 57 -10.10 2.16 28.57
N THR A 58 -8.98 2.47 29.23
CA THR A 58 -7.66 1.87 28.95
C THR A 58 -7.76 0.35 28.81
N VAL A 59 -8.67 -0.28 29.53
CA VAL A 59 -8.96 -1.72 29.45
C VAL A 59 -9.59 -2.08 28.10
N GLN A 60 -10.55 -1.30 27.59
CA GLN A 60 -11.17 -1.55 26.28
C GLN A 60 -10.18 -1.34 25.15
N PHE A 61 -9.31 -0.34 25.26
CA PHE A 61 -8.20 -0.12 24.30
C PHE A 61 -7.25 -1.33 24.28
N LEU A 62 -6.81 -1.82 25.45
CA LEU A 62 -5.92 -2.97 25.56
C LEU A 62 -6.58 -4.25 25.01
N ILE A 63 -7.86 -4.49 25.28
CA ILE A 63 -8.61 -5.63 24.74
C ILE A 63 -8.68 -5.55 23.21
N SER A 64 -8.93 -4.35 22.66
CA SER A 64 -9.00 -4.15 21.22
C SER A 64 -7.64 -4.37 20.55
N LEU A 65 -6.59 -3.80 21.13
CA LEU A 65 -5.21 -3.98 20.66
C LEU A 65 -4.78 -5.45 20.71
N THR A 66 -5.08 -6.15 21.82
CA THR A 66 -4.79 -7.58 21.97
C THR A 66 -5.53 -8.40 20.90
N GLY A 67 -6.81 -8.08 20.63
CA GLY A 67 -7.59 -8.75 19.58
C GLY A 67 -6.95 -8.57 18.19
N ILE A 68 -6.51 -7.37 17.85
CA ILE A 68 -5.82 -7.09 16.58
C ILE A 68 -4.50 -7.89 16.49
N ILE A 69 -3.70 -7.89 17.56
CA ILE A 69 -2.43 -8.64 17.62
C ILE A 69 -2.68 -10.14 17.44
N ILE A 70 -3.69 -10.69 18.10
CA ILE A 70 -4.05 -12.12 17.96
C ILE A 70 -4.38 -12.45 16.50
N VAL A 71 -5.18 -11.64 15.81
CA VAL A 71 -5.52 -11.87 14.41
C VAL A 71 -4.26 -11.82 13.54
N ILE A 72 -3.44 -10.80 13.71
CA ILE A 72 -2.20 -10.63 12.92
C ILE A 72 -1.26 -11.82 13.14
N VAL A 73 -1.00 -12.19 14.40
CA VAL A 73 -0.08 -13.29 14.73
C VAL A 73 -0.64 -14.64 14.27
N ALA A 74 -1.94 -14.88 14.44
CA ALA A 74 -2.56 -16.13 14.01
C ALA A 74 -2.54 -16.29 12.49
N VAL A 75 -2.89 -15.23 11.73
CA VAL A 75 -2.97 -15.29 10.27
C VAL A 75 -1.58 -15.29 9.65
N LEU A 76 -0.78 -14.24 9.94
CA LEU A 76 0.56 -14.13 9.32
C LEU A 76 1.52 -15.19 9.85
N GLY A 77 1.48 -15.48 11.16
CA GLY A 77 2.27 -16.56 11.74
C GLY A 77 1.89 -17.93 11.15
N GLY A 78 0.58 -18.22 11.05
CA GLY A 78 0.10 -19.45 10.43
C GLY A 78 0.55 -19.62 8.98
N ILE A 79 0.58 -18.54 8.19
CA ILE A 79 1.10 -18.55 6.82
C ILE A 79 2.63 -18.72 6.83
N TRP A 80 3.36 -18.04 7.69
CA TRP A 80 4.82 -18.12 7.76
C TRP A 80 5.33 -19.49 8.20
N PHE A 81 4.65 -20.14 9.15
CA PHE A 81 4.99 -21.48 9.59
C PHE A 81 4.43 -22.59 8.67
N GLY A 82 3.78 -22.20 7.55
CA GLY A 82 3.23 -23.17 6.58
C GLY A 82 2.03 -23.97 7.11
N ILE A 83 1.38 -23.50 8.19
CA ILE A 83 0.17 -24.11 8.76
C ILE A 83 -1.03 -23.81 7.86
N PHE A 84 -1.07 -22.60 7.29
CA PHE A 84 -2.12 -22.12 6.41
C PHE A 84 -1.57 -21.67 5.06
N THR A 85 -2.27 -21.99 4.01
CA THR A 85 -2.15 -21.22 2.75
C THR A 85 -2.70 -19.79 2.97
N PRO A 86 -2.33 -18.79 2.14
CA PRO A 86 -2.87 -17.44 2.26
C PRO A 86 -4.40 -17.38 2.28
N THR A 87 -5.07 -18.24 1.51
CA THR A 87 -6.53 -18.33 1.45
C THR A 87 -7.12 -18.91 2.74
N GLU A 88 -6.52 -19.97 3.28
CA GLU A 88 -6.93 -20.56 4.57
C GLU A 88 -6.67 -19.59 5.73
N GLY A 89 -5.53 -18.89 5.70
CA GLY A 89 -5.21 -17.84 6.67
C GLY A 89 -6.23 -16.71 6.67
N ALA A 90 -6.68 -16.27 5.48
CA ALA A 90 -7.76 -15.29 5.36
C ALA A 90 -9.08 -15.81 5.95
N GLY A 91 -9.43 -17.07 5.69
CA GLY A 91 -10.60 -17.72 6.28
C GLY A 91 -10.52 -17.82 7.82
N ALA A 92 -9.36 -18.23 8.35
CA ALA A 92 -9.11 -18.27 9.78
C ALA A 92 -9.21 -16.87 10.41
N GLY A 93 -8.63 -15.84 9.76
CA GLY A 93 -8.74 -14.45 10.19
C GLY A 93 -10.18 -13.94 10.24
N ALA A 94 -10.98 -14.27 9.23
CA ALA A 94 -12.40 -13.93 9.19
C ALA A 94 -13.18 -14.60 10.33
N LEU A 95 -12.91 -15.86 10.64
CA LEU A 95 -13.54 -16.58 11.76
C LEU A 95 -13.13 -15.98 13.12
N ILE A 96 -11.86 -15.68 13.31
CA ILE A 96 -11.36 -15.05 14.55
C ILE A 96 -11.99 -13.65 14.70
N GLY A 97 -12.01 -12.86 13.62
CA GLY A 97 -12.63 -11.53 13.62
C GLY A 97 -14.12 -11.58 13.94
N LEU A 98 -14.86 -12.53 13.36
CA LEU A 98 -16.26 -12.76 13.66
C LEU A 98 -16.48 -13.16 15.13
N ALA A 99 -15.66 -14.09 15.66
CA ALA A 99 -15.74 -14.52 17.06
C ALA A 99 -15.47 -13.33 18.01
N LEU A 100 -14.46 -12.53 17.75
CA LEU A 100 -14.16 -11.32 18.51
C LEU A 100 -15.29 -10.29 18.44
N GLY A 101 -15.89 -10.10 17.26
CA GLY A 101 -17.04 -9.23 17.05
C GLY A 101 -18.26 -9.67 17.88
N ILE A 102 -18.57 -10.96 17.89
CA ILE A 102 -19.66 -11.55 18.70
C ILE A 102 -19.38 -11.36 20.20
N ILE A 103 -18.14 -11.61 20.64
CA ILE A 103 -17.74 -11.41 22.05
C ILE A 103 -17.90 -9.92 22.47
N LYS A 104 -17.65 -8.99 21.54
CA LYS A 104 -17.85 -7.54 21.75
C LYS A 104 -19.30 -7.08 21.62
N GLY A 105 -20.24 -8.00 21.37
CA GLY A 105 -21.67 -7.69 21.32
C GLY A 105 -22.22 -7.36 19.94
N MET A 106 -21.49 -7.70 18.88
CA MET A 106 -21.97 -7.58 17.48
C MET A 106 -23.28 -8.35 17.31
N ARG A 107 -24.27 -7.71 16.72
CA ARG A 107 -25.61 -8.28 16.49
C ARG A 107 -25.65 -8.93 15.09
N LEU A 108 -26.63 -9.79 14.88
CA LEU A 108 -26.84 -10.45 13.58
C LEU A 108 -26.99 -9.44 12.42
N LYS A 109 -27.59 -8.28 12.68
CA LYS A 109 -27.73 -7.19 11.72
C LYS A 109 -26.35 -6.66 11.27
N ASP A 110 -25.45 -6.46 12.22
CA ASP A 110 -24.09 -5.94 11.98
C ASP A 110 -23.27 -6.95 11.20
N ILE A 111 -23.46 -8.25 11.47
CA ILE A 111 -22.83 -9.35 10.72
C ILE A 111 -23.29 -9.34 9.25
N ILE A 112 -24.60 -9.23 9.03
CA ILE A 112 -25.17 -9.19 7.68
C ILE A 112 -24.66 -7.94 6.94
N GLU A 113 -24.64 -6.79 7.61
CA GLU A 113 -24.15 -5.54 7.03
C GLU A 113 -22.66 -5.64 6.67
N SER A 114 -21.84 -6.25 7.52
CA SER A 114 -20.42 -6.54 7.25
C SER A 114 -20.26 -7.44 6.03
N ILE A 115 -21.05 -8.53 5.92
CA ILE A 115 -21.01 -9.44 4.77
C ILE A 115 -21.39 -8.68 3.48
N LEU A 116 -22.45 -7.87 3.51
CA LEU A 116 -22.86 -7.08 2.36
C LEU A 116 -21.83 -6.02 1.97
N SER A 117 -21.18 -5.39 2.95
CA SER A 117 -20.09 -4.44 2.73
C SER A 117 -18.90 -5.10 2.05
N VAL A 118 -18.48 -6.27 2.54
CA VAL A 118 -17.42 -7.07 1.90
C VAL A 118 -17.83 -7.45 0.47
N GLY A 119 -19.09 -7.88 0.26
CA GLY A 119 -19.59 -8.21 -1.08
C GLY A 119 -19.52 -7.03 -2.04
N ARG A 120 -19.90 -5.83 -1.59
CA ARG A 120 -19.84 -4.60 -2.40
C ARG A 120 -18.41 -4.22 -2.79
N THR A 121 -17.46 -4.45 -1.91
CA THR A 121 -16.03 -4.16 -2.17
C THR A 121 -15.39 -5.25 -3.03
N SER A 122 -15.71 -6.52 -2.78
CA SER A 122 -15.08 -7.65 -3.46
C SER A 122 -15.63 -7.91 -4.87
N ALA A 123 -16.92 -7.63 -5.13
CA ALA A 123 -17.52 -7.91 -6.41
C ALA A 123 -16.85 -7.18 -7.60
N PRO A 124 -16.53 -5.87 -7.53
CA PRO A 124 -15.76 -5.19 -8.57
C PRO A 124 -14.37 -5.81 -8.78
N ILE A 125 -13.69 -6.18 -7.70
CA ILE A 125 -12.34 -6.80 -7.76
C ILE A 125 -12.41 -8.15 -8.46
N LEU A 126 -13.40 -8.99 -8.13
CA LEU A 126 -13.60 -10.28 -8.80
C LEU A 126 -13.92 -10.11 -10.29
N LEU A 127 -14.72 -9.12 -10.66
CA LEU A 127 -14.99 -8.80 -12.05
C LEU A 127 -13.73 -8.38 -12.80
N LEU A 128 -12.89 -7.54 -12.17
CA LEU A 128 -11.57 -7.16 -12.72
C LEU A 128 -10.67 -8.38 -12.92
N LEU A 129 -10.63 -9.32 -11.98
CA LEU A 129 -9.83 -10.56 -12.12
C LEU A 129 -10.31 -11.40 -13.30
N VAL A 130 -11.61 -11.56 -13.49
CA VAL A 130 -12.15 -12.31 -14.64
C VAL A 130 -11.83 -11.61 -15.97
N THR A 131 -12.02 -10.29 -16.04
CA THR A 131 -11.72 -9.53 -17.27
C THR A 131 -10.22 -9.50 -17.56
N ALA A 132 -9.36 -9.43 -16.54
CA ALA A 132 -7.91 -9.51 -16.68
C ALA A 132 -7.46 -10.90 -17.18
N ALA A 133 -8.09 -11.98 -16.72
CA ALA A 133 -7.80 -13.31 -17.22
C ALA A 133 -8.17 -13.46 -18.72
N LEU A 134 -9.30 -12.89 -19.14
CA LEU A 134 -9.70 -12.84 -20.55
C LEU A 134 -8.72 -11.98 -21.37
N TYR A 135 -8.32 -10.82 -20.85
CA TYR A 135 -7.33 -9.95 -21.46
C TYR A 135 -5.99 -10.66 -21.67
N SER A 136 -5.45 -11.32 -20.63
CA SER A 136 -4.20 -12.10 -20.72
C SER A 136 -4.29 -13.19 -21.77
N ARG A 137 -5.42 -13.92 -21.86
CA ARG A 137 -5.63 -14.93 -22.89
C ARG A 137 -5.65 -14.31 -24.30
N THR A 138 -6.34 -13.17 -24.47
CA THR A 138 -6.38 -12.46 -25.75
C THR A 138 -5.01 -12.01 -26.18
N LEU A 139 -4.19 -11.45 -25.27
CA LEU A 139 -2.79 -11.07 -25.56
C LEU A 139 -1.97 -12.27 -26.00
N ALA A 140 -2.10 -13.42 -25.33
CA ALA A 140 -1.38 -14.64 -25.69
C ALA A 140 -1.80 -15.15 -27.08
N MET A 141 -3.11 -15.15 -27.38
CA MET A 141 -3.65 -15.65 -28.66
C MET A 141 -3.32 -14.73 -29.85
N THR A 142 -3.27 -13.43 -29.64
CA THR A 142 -2.94 -12.46 -30.70
C THR A 142 -1.44 -12.34 -30.96
N GLY A 143 -0.60 -12.89 -30.09
CA GLY A 143 0.86 -12.74 -30.14
C GLY A 143 1.35 -11.33 -29.80
N LEU A 144 0.46 -10.43 -29.35
CA LEU A 144 0.81 -9.05 -29.00
C LEU A 144 1.82 -8.99 -27.85
N ALA A 145 1.66 -9.87 -26.85
CA ALA A 145 2.62 -9.97 -25.74
C ALA A 145 4.03 -10.29 -26.25
N ASN A 146 4.15 -11.24 -27.18
CA ASN A 146 5.43 -11.61 -27.80
C ASN A 146 6.00 -10.47 -28.66
N ALA A 147 5.14 -9.71 -29.35
CA ALA A 147 5.58 -8.55 -30.14
C ALA A 147 6.16 -7.45 -29.25
N ILE A 148 5.47 -7.11 -28.13
CA ILE A 148 5.96 -6.12 -27.15
C ILE A 148 7.26 -6.61 -26.51
N GLU A 149 7.32 -7.89 -26.12
CA GLU A 149 8.52 -8.52 -25.58
C GLU A 149 9.69 -8.40 -26.58
N GLY A 150 9.44 -8.69 -27.86
CA GLY A 150 10.42 -8.55 -28.91
C GLY A 150 10.97 -7.13 -29.05
N VAL A 151 10.13 -6.10 -28.85
CA VAL A 151 10.57 -4.70 -28.84
C VAL A 151 11.55 -4.45 -27.71
N PHE A 152 11.28 -4.94 -26.50
CA PHE A 152 12.17 -4.77 -25.36
C PHE A 152 13.47 -5.56 -25.53
N LEU A 153 13.40 -6.85 -25.86
CA LEU A 153 14.57 -7.73 -25.95
C LEU A 153 15.50 -7.38 -27.12
N ASN A 154 14.95 -6.89 -28.25
CA ASN A 154 15.72 -6.50 -29.40
C ASN A 154 16.13 -5.01 -29.44
N SER A 155 15.80 -4.26 -28.39
CA SER A 155 16.09 -2.83 -28.27
C SER A 155 17.58 -2.50 -28.11
N GLY A 156 18.41 -3.49 -27.77
CA GLY A 156 19.80 -3.28 -27.37
C GLY A 156 20.00 -2.61 -26.01
N MET A 157 18.90 -2.43 -25.23
CA MET A 157 18.98 -1.87 -23.89
C MET A 157 19.56 -2.89 -22.92
N GLU A 158 20.36 -2.40 -21.98
CA GLU A 158 20.81 -3.19 -20.84
C GLU A 158 19.61 -3.57 -19.94
N PRO A 159 19.64 -4.71 -19.22
CA PRO A 159 18.53 -5.18 -18.38
C PRO A 159 18.00 -4.12 -17.41
N TRP A 160 18.86 -3.36 -16.76
CA TRP A 160 18.47 -2.30 -15.83
C TRP A 160 17.71 -1.15 -16.53
N MET A 161 18.01 -0.84 -17.79
CA MET A 161 17.27 0.16 -18.57
C MET A 161 15.86 -0.33 -18.87
N ILE A 162 15.69 -1.62 -19.21
CA ILE A 162 14.38 -2.23 -19.43
C ILE A 162 13.53 -2.15 -18.18
N ILE A 163 14.08 -2.54 -17.01
CA ILE A 163 13.39 -2.41 -15.72
C ILE A 163 13.02 -0.95 -15.45
N THR A 164 13.92 -0.01 -15.70
CA THR A 164 13.64 1.43 -15.49
C THR A 164 12.49 1.91 -16.37
N VAL A 165 12.42 1.50 -17.63
CA VAL A 165 11.30 1.86 -18.53
C VAL A 165 9.98 1.29 -18.00
N MET A 166 9.95 0.02 -17.56
CA MET A 166 8.75 -0.58 -16.97
C MET A 166 8.30 0.15 -15.71
N VAL A 167 9.24 0.52 -14.84
CA VAL A 167 9.01 1.31 -13.64
C VAL A 167 8.41 2.67 -13.98
N LEU A 168 8.95 3.38 -14.99
CA LEU A 168 8.41 4.66 -15.43
C LEU A 168 6.98 4.52 -15.98
N ILE A 169 6.69 3.42 -16.70
CA ILE A 169 5.34 3.12 -17.18
C ILE A 169 4.39 2.88 -15.97
N TRP A 170 4.79 2.06 -14.99
CA TRP A 170 3.99 1.82 -13.80
C TRP A 170 3.75 3.08 -12.99
N PHE A 171 4.79 3.89 -12.80
CA PHE A 171 4.69 5.18 -12.12
C PHE A 171 3.72 6.12 -12.84
N ALA A 172 3.82 6.24 -14.17
CA ALA A 172 2.93 7.06 -14.97
C ALA A 172 1.47 6.56 -14.94
N LEU A 173 1.26 5.25 -15.02
CA LEU A 173 -0.07 4.65 -14.89
C LEU A 173 -0.65 4.85 -13.50
N GLY A 174 0.18 4.77 -12.42
CA GLY A 174 -0.22 5.01 -11.05
C GLY A 174 -0.77 6.41 -10.81
N MET A 175 -0.35 7.40 -11.60
CA MET A 175 -0.94 8.75 -11.54
C MET A 175 -2.42 8.79 -11.95
N ILE A 176 -2.92 7.77 -12.70
CA ILE A 176 -4.21 7.83 -13.40
C ILE A 176 -5.15 6.71 -12.97
N ILE A 177 -4.65 5.51 -12.71
CA ILE A 177 -5.39 4.27 -12.53
C ILE A 177 -5.05 3.66 -11.17
N ASP A 178 -5.96 2.87 -10.59
CA ASP A 178 -5.74 2.15 -9.34
C ASP A 178 -4.70 1.03 -9.47
N SER A 179 -4.06 0.65 -8.37
CA SER A 179 -2.96 -0.31 -8.33
C SER A 179 -3.35 -1.71 -8.80
N ILE A 180 -4.55 -2.19 -8.47
CA ILE A 180 -5.01 -3.53 -8.87
C ILE A 180 -5.16 -3.61 -10.38
N SER A 181 -5.82 -2.61 -10.99
CA SER A 181 -6.01 -2.53 -12.43
C SER A 181 -4.67 -2.47 -13.18
N ILE A 182 -3.72 -1.66 -12.71
CA ILE A 182 -2.39 -1.57 -13.34
C ILE A 182 -1.67 -2.92 -13.29
N MET A 183 -1.64 -3.56 -12.11
CA MET A 183 -0.97 -4.86 -11.97
C MET A 183 -1.60 -5.92 -12.89
N LEU A 184 -2.92 -5.99 -12.94
CA LEU A 184 -3.62 -6.96 -13.79
C LEU A 184 -3.42 -6.73 -15.29
N LEU A 185 -3.34 -5.47 -15.72
CA LEU A 185 -3.10 -5.11 -17.12
C LEU A 185 -1.65 -5.38 -17.55
N THR A 186 -0.69 -5.13 -16.70
CA THR A 186 0.73 -5.11 -17.07
C THR A 186 1.48 -6.40 -16.73
N ALA A 187 1.05 -7.15 -15.70
CA ALA A 187 1.75 -8.34 -15.26
C ALA A 187 1.92 -9.40 -16.37
N ALA A 188 0.89 -9.58 -17.20
CA ALA A 188 0.92 -10.53 -18.31
C ALA A 188 1.99 -10.20 -19.38
N ILE A 189 2.43 -8.94 -19.46
CA ILE A 189 3.42 -8.44 -20.42
C ILE A 189 4.78 -8.31 -19.73
N PHE A 190 4.84 -7.65 -18.59
CA PHE A 190 6.09 -7.26 -17.96
C PHE A 190 6.80 -8.40 -17.22
N ALA A 191 6.03 -9.30 -16.56
CA ALA A 191 6.65 -10.39 -15.83
C ALA A 191 7.46 -11.35 -16.71
N PRO A 192 6.96 -11.80 -17.90
CA PRO A 192 7.77 -12.63 -18.81
C PRO A 192 9.05 -11.92 -19.28
N ILE A 193 8.99 -10.61 -19.56
CA ILE A 193 10.16 -9.84 -20.01
C ILE A 193 11.20 -9.78 -18.89
N ALA A 194 10.79 -9.46 -17.64
CA ALA A 194 11.67 -9.39 -16.48
C ALA A 194 12.41 -10.75 -16.26
N ILE A 195 11.68 -11.86 -16.34
CA ILE A 195 12.26 -13.20 -16.21
C ILE A 195 13.28 -13.47 -17.33
N LYS A 196 12.98 -13.12 -18.59
CA LYS A 196 13.87 -13.35 -19.73
C LYS A 196 15.15 -12.54 -19.70
N ILE A 197 15.12 -11.34 -19.12
CA ILE A 197 16.34 -10.54 -18.91
C ILE A 197 17.11 -10.98 -17.63
N GLY A 198 16.67 -12.06 -16.97
CA GLY A 198 17.35 -12.63 -15.81
C GLY A 198 17.05 -11.92 -14.48
N TYR A 199 15.98 -11.12 -14.40
CA TYR A 199 15.62 -10.43 -13.17
C TYR A 199 14.75 -11.33 -12.28
N ASP A 200 14.99 -11.28 -10.97
CA ASP A 200 14.22 -12.07 -10.01
C ASP A 200 12.74 -11.63 -9.99
N PRO A 201 11.78 -12.55 -10.18
CA PRO A 201 10.36 -12.19 -10.28
C PRO A 201 9.78 -11.64 -8.98
N ILE A 202 10.32 -12.03 -7.81
CA ILE A 202 9.86 -11.53 -6.51
C ILE A 202 10.33 -10.08 -6.33
N ALA A 203 11.61 -9.81 -6.59
CA ALA A 203 12.16 -8.46 -6.54
C ALA A 203 11.45 -7.55 -7.54
N PHE A 204 11.17 -8.03 -8.75
CA PHE A 204 10.43 -7.29 -9.77
C PHE A 204 9.01 -6.94 -9.33
N ALA A 205 8.29 -7.87 -8.70
CA ALA A 205 6.96 -7.60 -8.17
C ALA A 205 6.97 -6.52 -7.08
N ILE A 206 7.94 -6.55 -6.16
CA ILE A 206 8.10 -5.53 -5.12
C ILE A 206 8.38 -4.15 -5.73
N ILE A 207 9.28 -4.09 -6.71
CA ILE A 207 9.58 -2.84 -7.45
C ILE A 207 8.31 -2.29 -8.12
N GLY A 208 7.52 -3.17 -8.76
CA GLY A 208 6.28 -2.78 -9.42
C GLY A 208 5.26 -2.20 -8.44
N ILE A 209 5.08 -2.83 -7.28
CA ILE A 209 4.20 -2.34 -6.22
C ILE A 209 4.65 -0.93 -5.78
N ILE A 210 5.93 -0.74 -5.45
CA ILE A 210 6.44 0.55 -4.99
C ILE A 210 6.29 1.63 -6.08
N ALA A 211 6.54 1.29 -7.36
CA ALA A 211 6.40 2.22 -8.47
C ALA A 211 4.95 2.70 -8.65
N ILE A 212 4.00 1.78 -8.61
CA ILE A 212 2.56 2.07 -8.73
C ILE A 212 2.09 2.93 -7.56
N GLU A 213 2.42 2.54 -6.33
CA GLU A 213 2.04 3.27 -5.12
C GLU A 213 2.65 4.69 -5.07
N ALA A 214 3.90 4.86 -5.54
CA ALA A 214 4.49 6.19 -5.70
C ALA A 214 3.70 7.04 -6.73
N GLY A 215 3.23 6.42 -7.83
CA GLY A 215 2.37 7.07 -8.81
C GLY A 215 1.05 7.57 -8.22
N LEU A 216 0.40 6.76 -7.38
CA LEU A 216 -0.86 7.10 -6.71
C LEU A 216 -0.77 8.33 -5.77
N LEU A 217 0.44 8.72 -5.35
CA LEU A 217 0.70 9.93 -4.57
C LEU A 217 1.02 11.16 -5.44
N THR A 218 1.14 10.95 -6.77
CA THR A 218 1.68 11.97 -7.68
C THR A 218 0.57 12.60 -8.54
N PRO A 219 0.62 13.92 -8.83
CA PRO A 219 -0.30 14.54 -9.78
C PRO A 219 -0.23 13.85 -11.16
N PRO A 220 -1.30 13.88 -12.00
CA PRO A 220 -2.46 14.78 -11.91
C PRO A 220 -3.62 14.28 -11.05
N PHE A 221 -3.84 12.96 -10.96
CA PHE A 221 -5.00 12.45 -10.20
C PHE A 221 -4.63 12.07 -8.77
N GLY A 222 -3.59 11.28 -8.53
CA GLY A 222 -3.12 10.92 -7.19
C GLY A 222 -4.21 10.39 -6.29
N LEU A 223 -4.78 9.23 -6.60
CA LEU A 223 -5.96 8.68 -5.92
C LEU A 223 -5.83 8.65 -4.38
N LEU A 224 -4.63 8.35 -3.86
CA LEU A 224 -4.38 8.34 -2.42
C LEU A 224 -4.48 9.75 -1.81
N VAL A 225 -4.10 10.79 -2.55
CA VAL A 225 -4.21 12.18 -2.12
C VAL A 225 -5.67 12.60 -1.92
N TYR A 226 -6.57 12.15 -2.80
CA TYR A 226 -7.99 12.39 -2.64
C TYR A 226 -8.61 11.59 -1.49
N THR A 227 -8.12 10.38 -1.22
CA THR A 227 -8.51 9.59 -0.04
C THR A 227 -8.12 10.34 1.24
N VAL A 228 -6.90 10.87 1.32
CA VAL A 228 -6.45 11.70 2.45
C VAL A 228 -7.32 12.95 2.57
N LYS A 229 -7.62 13.64 1.45
CA LYS A 229 -8.51 14.80 1.47
C LYS A 229 -9.88 14.46 2.05
N SER A 230 -10.47 13.36 1.60
CA SER A 230 -11.79 12.91 2.06
C SER A 230 -11.81 12.61 3.57
N SER A 231 -10.71 12.06 4.11
CA SER A 231 -10.57 11.78 5.55
C SER A 231 -10.35 13.05 6.39
N ILE A 232 -9.68 14.07 5.83
CA ILE A 232 -9.41 15.34 6.54
C ILE A 232 -10.59 16.30 6.43
N GLN A 233 -11.47 16.13 5.44
CA GLN A 233 -12.57 17.06 5.16
C GLN A 233 -13.53 17.25 6.34
N GLU A 234 -13.62 16.29 7.25
CA GLU A 234 -14.39 16.36 8.48
C GLU A 234 -13.77 17.34 9.49
N PHE A 235 -12.43 17.44 9.51
CA PHE A 235 -11.67 18.29 10.45
C PHE A 235 -11.27 19.63 9.85
N ASP A 236 -10.96 19.67 8.54
CA ASP A 236 -10.57 20.87 7.79
C ASP A 236 -11.22 20.85 6.40
N PRO A 237 -12.47 21.38 6.29
CA PRO A 237 -13.19 21.43 5.02
C PRO A 237 -12.49 22.23 3.92
N ASP A 238 -11.69 23.24 4.30
CA ASP A 238 -11.03 24.19 3.39
C ASP A 238 -9.65 23.70 2.92
N MET A 239 -9.19 22.55 3.38
CA MET A 239 -7.90 21.96 2.99
C MET A 239 -7.77 21.82 1.47
N ASN A 240 -6.77 22.49 0.92
CA ASN A 240 -6.52 22.47 -0.52
C ASN A 240 -5.80 21.18 -0.95
N VAL A 241 -6.34 20.50 -1.96
CA VAL A 241 -5.70 19.30 -2.56
C VAL A 241 -4.24 19.54 -2.94
N MET A 242 -3.92 20.73 -3.47
CA MET A 242 -2.56 21.08 -3.85
C MET A 242 -1.59 21.09 -2.65
N THR A 243 -2.08 21.42 -1.46
CA THR A 243 -1.28 21.35 -0.23
C THR A 243 -0.94 19.91 0.10
N ILE A 244 -1.90 18.99 -0.04
CA ILE A 244 -1.68 17.55 0.18
C ILE A 244 -0.68 17.01 -0.85
N PHE A 245 -0.80 17.36 -2.13
CA PHE A 245 0.17 16.99 -3.17
C PHE A 245 1.58 17.49 -2.85
N LYS A 246 1.73 18.74 -2.42
CA LYS A 246 3.04 19.27 -2.01
C LYS A 246 3.62 18.53 -0.82
N SER A 247 2.78 18.18 0.15
CA SER A 247 3.19 17.42 1.33
C SER A 247 3.52 15.97 1.01
N SER A 248 2.89 15.36 0.00
CA SER A 248 3.19 13.99 -0.43
C SER A 248 4.45 13.89 -1.31
N THR A 249 4.90 15.01 -1.89
CA THR A 249 6.06 15.02 -2.80
C THR A 249 7.32 14.37 -2.24
N PRO A 250 7.79 14.66 -1.03
CA PRO A 250 8.98 14.02 -0.48
C PRO A 250 8.82 12.49 -0.34
N TYR A 251 7.62 12.02 -0.03
CA TYR A 251 7.38 10.59 0.20
C TYR A 251 7.50 9.78 -1.08
N TRP A 252 6.88 10.20 -2.20
CA TRP A 252 7.03 9.45 -3.45
C TRP A 252 8.45 9.57 -4.03
N ILE A 253 9.18 10.68 -3.78
CA ILE A 253 10.60 10.79 -4.13
C ILE A 253 11.42 9.76 -3.33
N ILE A 254 11.18 9.63 -2.04
CA ILE A 254 11.84 8.62 -1.18
C ILE A 254 11.51 7.20 -1.68
N MET A 255 10.27 6.95 -2.09
CA MET A 255 9.87 5.65 -2.68
C MET A 255 10.65 5.35 -3.96
N LEU A 256 10.80 6.32 -4.86
CA LEU A 256 11.63 6.17 -6.06
C LEU A 256 13.10 5.92 -5.72
N MET A 257 13.65 6.60 -4.71
CA MET A 257 15.01 6.35 -4.24
C MET A 257 15.17 4.94 -3.66
N ALA A 258 14.25 4.51 -2.81
CA ALA A 258 14.25 3.15 -2.26
C ALA A 258 14.16 2.09 -3.37
N MET A 259 13.37 2.35 -4.40
CA MET A 259 13.25 1.47 -5.57
C MET A 259 14.55 1.37 -6.35
N VAL A 260 15.29 2.47 -6.55
CA VAL A 260 16.64 2.43 -7.16
C VAL A 260 17.57 1.56 -6.33
N VAL A 261 17.50 1.62 -5.00
CA VAL A 261 18.28 0.74 -4.11
C VAL A 261 17.90 -0.72 -4.34
N ILE A 262 16.61 -1.06 -4.39
CA ILE A 262 16.14 -2.45 -4.59
C ILE A 262 16.49 -2.97 -5.99
N ILE A 263 16.46 -2.12 -7.03
CA ILE A 263 16.89 -2.49 -8.39
C ILE A 263 18.35 -2.93 -8.40
N ASN A 264 19.22 -2.23 -7.67
CA ASN A 264 20.65 -2.55 -7.60
C ASN A 264 20.98 -3.66 -6.61
N PHE A 265 20.14 -3.86 -5.58
CA PHE A 265 20.32 -4.85 -4.53
C PHE A 265 19.01 -5.65 -4.36
N PRO A 266 18.67 -6.54 -5.33
CA PRO A 266 17.43 -7.32 -5.29
C PRO A 266 17.35 -8.26 -4.07
N GLU A 267 18.50 -8.56 -3.44
CA GLU A 267 18.58 -9.34 -2.21
C GLU A 267 17.74 -8.73 -1.07
N ILE A 268 17.54 -7.42 -1.06
CA ILE A 268 16.69 -6.75 -0.06
C ILE A 268 15.25 -7.32 -0.11
N ALA A 269 14.76 -7.69 -1.28
CA ALA A 269 13.43 -8.29 -1.44
C ALA A 269 13.45 -9.82 -1.37
N THR A 270 14.54 -10.46 -1.77
CA THR A 270 14.60 -11.93 -1.93
C THR A 270 15.25 -12.66 -0.76
N TYR A 271 15.99 -11.97 0.12
CA TYR A 271 16.72 -12.59 1.22
C TYR A 271 15.81 -13.38 2.17
N LEU A 272 14.75 -12.76 2.65
CA LEU A 272 13.84 -13.41 3.60
C LEU A 272 13.03 -14.56 2.97
N PRO A 273 12.47 -14.42 1.75
CA PRO A 273 11.90 -15.57 1.04
C PRO A 273 12.86 -16.73 0.87
N ASN A 274 14.10 -16.47 0.44
CA ASN A 274 15.11 -17.52 0.24
C ASN A 274 15.61 -18.17 1.54
N LEU A 275 15.43 -17.50 2.67
CA LEU A 275 15.77 -18.05 3.99
C LEU A 275 14.65 -18.96 4.53
N LEU A 276 13.39 -18.69 4.16
CA LEU A 276 12.21 -19.35 4.72
C LEU A 276 11.68 -20.50 3.84
N PHE A 277 11.95 -20.43 2.55
CA PHE A 277 11.44 -21.37 1.54
C PHE A 277 12.56 -21.86 0.60
#